data_46fb528be0c7d409c22b85ce06fdef5a
#
_entry.id   46fb528be0c7d409c22b85ce06fdef5a
#
_cell.length_a   1.000
_cell.length_b   1.000
_cell.length_c   1.000
_cell.angle_alpha   90.00
_cell.angle_beta   90.00
_cell.angle_gamma   90.00
#
_symmetry.space_group_name_H-M   'P 1'
#
loop_
_entity.id
_entity.type
_entity.pdbx_description
1 polymer ?
#
loop_
_entity_poly.entity_id
_entity_poly.type
_entity_poly.pdbx_seq_one_letter_code
_entity_poly.pdbx_strand_id
1 'polypeptide(L)'
;QNVSDIVFKSMRVGESQKVLVIFDEDTKLSQIMLDGYREALAKHPHSEFLDFNAHSMEDVEARAKTLTKDDLVVMIQSMSFRVSVYRWRLELFDRGLKVVEHVRLSHNREDEIPTYIHSLKYDFEFTSPTASKLAALLKTSEHIKIECVSGSVLEIHSKMEKSVSNTGNIETEQRGGYFPI
;
A
#
# COMPACT_ATOMS: atom_id res chain seq x y z
N GLN A 1 -2.85 5.13 -14.55
CA GLN A 1 -4.18 5.28 -13.91
C GLN A 1 -4.22 4.65 -12.52
N ASN A 2 -3.84 3.37 -12.31
CA ASN A 2 -3.93 2.68 -11.00
C ASN A 2 -3.17 3.43 -9.89
N VAL A 3 -1.95 3.88 -10.15
CA VAL A 3 -1.15 4.65 -9.20
C VAL A 3 -1.83 5.98 -8.85
N SER A 4 -2.40 6.68 -9.83
CA SER A 4 -3.17 7.90 -9.61
C SER A 4 -4.38 7.64 -8.69
N ASP A 5 -5.08 6.53 -8.90
CA ASP A 5 -6.22 6.13 -8.07
C ASP A 5 -5.79 5.77 -6.63
N ILE A 6 -4.61 5.15 -6.45
CA ILE A 6 -4.03 4.92 -5.13
C ILE A 6 -3.79 6.26 -4.41
N VAL A 7 -3.11 7.20 -5.05
CA VAL A 7 -2.75 8.48 -4.43
C VAL A 7 -3.99 9.32 -4.13
N PHE A 8 -4.86 9.54 -5.12
CA PHE A 8 -5.92 10.55 -5.02
C PHE A 8 -7.27 9.99 -4.57
N LYS A 9 -7.58 8.71 -4.83
CA LYS A 9 -8.85 8.12 -4.39
C LYS A 9 -8.70 7.30 -3.11
N SER A 10 -7.70 6.41 -3.04
CA SER A 10 -7.47 5.56 -1.86
C SER A 10 -6.86 6.38 -0.72
N MET A 11 -5.73 7.03 -0.95
CA MET A 11 -5.01 7.83 0.06
C MET A 11 -5.57 9.25 0.21
N ARG A 12 -6.44 9.72 -0.71
CA ARG A 12 -7.09 11.02 -0.63
C ARG A 12 -6.11 12.16 -0.39
N VAL A 13 -5.04 12.18 -1.19
CA VAL A 13 -4.05 13.24 -1.14
C VAL A 13 -4.62 14.48 -1.82
N GLY A 14 -4.70 15.58 -1.07
CA GLY A 14 -5.08 16.91 -1.57
C GLY A 14 -3.86 17.76 -1.94
N GLU A 15 -4.09 18.87 -2.61
CA GLU A 15 -3.02 19.76 -3.13
C GLU A 15 -2.08 20.33 -2.07
N SER A 16 -2.57 20.51 -0.83
CA SER A 16 -1.78 21.05 0.28
C SER A 16 -0.92 20.01 1.00
N GLN A 17 -1.15 18.74 0.76
CA GLN A 17 -0.43 17.64 1.43
C GLN A 17 0.87 17.36 0.70
N LYS A 18 1.91 17.03 1.46
CA LYS A 18 3.20 16.61 0.88
C LYS A 18 3.16 15.12 0.53
N VAL A 19 3.86 14.77 -0.54
CA VAL A 19 4.08 13.38 -0.94
C VAL A 19 5.58 13.13 -1.05
N LEU A 20 6.11 12.22 -0.22
CA LEU A 20 7.48 11.74 -0.32
C LEU A 20 7.47 10.34 -0.92
N VAL A 21 8.06 10.19 -2.10
CA VAL A 21 8.26 8.90 -2.75
C VAL A 21 9.71 8.48 -2.55
N ILE A 22 9.93 7.44 -1.74
CA ILE A 22 11.24 6.83 -1.51
C ILE A 22 11.31 5.59 -2.39
N PHE A 23 12.34 5.48 -3.21
CA PHE A 23 12.41 4.44 -4.22
C PHE A 23 13.83 3.88 -4.41
N ASP A 24 13.91 2.69 -4.98
CA ASP A 24 15.07 2.19 -5.71
C ASP A 24 14.67 1.83 -7.16
N GLU A 25 15.64 1.74 -8.04
CA GLU A 25 15.45 1.37 -9.45
C GLU A 25 16.10 0.03 -9.79
N ASP A 26 16.28 -0.84 -8.79
CA ASP A 26 17.09 -2.07 -8.93
C ASP A 26 16.39 -3.15 -9.77
N THR A 27 15.06 -3.03 -9.99
CA THR A 27 14.30 -3.98 -10.80
C THR A 27 13.44 -3.27 -11.85
N LYS A 28 13.08 -4.00 -12.90
CA LYS A 28 12.15 -3.49 -13.92
C LYS A 28 10.80 -3.07 -13.32
N LEU A 29 10.31 -3.82 -12.34
CA LEU A 29 9.03 -3.49 -11.71
C LEU A 29 9.15 -2.24 -10.84
N SER A 30 10.25 -2.04 -10.10
CA SER A 30 10.44 -0.81 -9.33
C SER A 30 10.54 0.42 -10.24
N GLN A 31 11.20 0.31 -11.39
CA GLN A 31 11.26 1.37 -12.40
C GLN A 31 9.86 1.72 -12.95
N ILE A 32 9.07 0.70 -13.33
CA ILE A 32 7.69 0.89 -13.80
C ILE A 32 6.82 1.57 -12.73
N MET A 33 6.96 1.15 -11.47
CA MET A 33 6.23 1.76 -10.37
C MET A 33 6.62 3.22 -10.17
N LEU A 34 7.93 3.52 -10.19
CA LEU A 34 8.45 4.88 -10.07
C LEU A 34 7.92 5.78 -11.18
N ASP A 35 7.95 5.33 -12.44
CA ASP A 35 7.42 6.08 -13.57
C ASP A 35 5.92 6.35 -13.42
N GLY A 36 5.15 5.37 -12.92
CA GLY A 36 3.74 5.55 -12.61
C GLY A 36 3.49 6.62 -11.54
N TYR A 37 4.32 6.69 -10.50
CA TYR A 37 4.21 7.76 -9.48
C TYR A 37 4.68 9.11 -10.02
N ARG A 38 5.73 9.17 -10.83
CA ARG A 38 6.19 10.39 -11.49
C ARG A 38 5.09 10.98 -12.38
N GLU A 39 4.42 10.13 -13.17
CA GLU A 39 3.28 10.54 -14.01
C GLU A 39 2.10 11.02 -13.16
N ALA A 40 1.69 10.25 -12.15
CA ALA A 40 0.56 10.58 -11.30
C ALA A 40 0.75 11.90 -10.54
N LEU A 41 1.97 12.17 -10.08
CA LEU A 41 2.33 13.33 -9.27
C LEU A 41 2.91 14.50 -10.08
N ALA A 42 2.97 14.40 -11.41
CA ALA A 42 3.61 15.41 -12.28
C ALA A 42 3.09 16.85 -12.10
N LYS A 43 1.84 17.00 -11.67
CA LYS A 43 1.19 18.29 -11.40
C LYS A 43 1.01 18.57 -9.91
N HIS A 44 1.42 17.66 -9.03
CA HIS A 44 1.27 17.85 -7.59
C HIS A 44 2.37 18.79 -7.05
N PRO A 45 2.02 19.92 -6.42
CA PRO A 45 2.99 20.98 -6.12
C PRO A 45 3.99 20.60 -5.02
N HIS A 46 3.68 19.62 -4.19
CA HIS A 46 4.44 19.25 -3.01
C HIS A 46 4.87 17.78 -3.04
N SER A 47 5.28 17.27 -4.21
CA SER A 47 5.85 15.93 -4.35
C SER A 47 7.38 15.97 -4.38
N GLU A 48 8.02 15.07 -3.66
CA GLU A 48 9.46 14.85 -3.63
C GLU A 48 9.76 13.38 -3.91
N PHE A 49 10.79 13.13 -4.73
CA PHE A 49 11.27 11.80 -5.08
C PHE A 49 12.68 11.62 -4.55
N LEU A 50 12.89 10.61 -3.71
CA LEU A 50 14.15 10.36 -3.01
C LEU A 50 14.66 8.96 -3.33
N ASP A 51 15.78 8.90 -4.06
CA ASP A 51 16.46 7.64 -4.34
C ASP A 51 17.15 7.12 -3.07
N PHE A 52 16.70 5.95 -2.60
CA PHE A 52 17.23 5.33 -1.40
C PHE A 52 18.71 4.93 -1.53
N ASN A 53 19.14 4.57 -2.73
CA ASN A 53 20.52 4.15 -2.99
C ASN A 53 21.49 5.35 -3.13
N ALA A 54 20.98 6.54 -3.41
CA ALA A 54 21.79 7.75 -3.57
C ALA A 54 21.94 8.56 -2.28
N HIS A 55 21.23 8.22 -1.21
CA HIS A 55 21.19 8.96 0.04
C HIS A 55 21.57 8.08 1.24
N SER A 56 22.06 8.71 2.31
CA SER A 56 22.25 8.00 3.56
C SER A 56 20.90 7.68 4.21
N MET A 57 20.88 6.67 5.06
CA MET A 57 19.71 6.31 5.86
C MET A 57 19.23 7.49 6.71
N GLU A 58 20.18 8.22 7.29
CA GLU A 58 19.92 9.42 8.11
C GLU A 58 19.25 10.53 7.30
N ASP A 59 19.65 10.72 6.02
CA ASP A 59 19.02 11.70 5.14
C ASP A 59 17.58 11.30 4.80
N VAL A 60 17.33 10.03 4.51
CA VAL A 60 15.98 9.50 4.23
C VAL A 60 15.07 9.71 5.45
N GLU A 61 15.54 9.35 6.65
CA GLU A 61 14.79 9.57 7.89
C GLU A 61 14.58 11.05 8.19
N ALA A 62 15.58 11.89 7.95
CA ALA A 62 15.47 13.34 8.13
C ALA A 62 14.41 13.95 7.21
N ARG A 63 14.35 13.51 5.94
CA ARG A 63 13.28 13.94 5.02
C ARG A 63 11.91 13.51 5.49
N ALA A 64 11.74 12.25 5.88
CA ALA A 64 10.48 11.76 6.43
C ALA A 64 10.05 12.53 7.70
N LYS A 65 10.99 12.99 8.54
CA LYS A 65 10.70 13.80 9.72
C LYS A 65 10.12 15.19 9.41
N THR A 66 10.31 15.72 8.21
CA THR A 66 9.71 17.00 7.78
C THR A 66 8.24 16.92 7.42
N LEU A 67 7.71 15.72 7.31
CA LEU A 67 6.31 15.46 7.00
C LEU A 67 5.45 15.60 8.26
N THR A 68 4.20 16.00 8.04
CA THR A 68 3.20 16.23 9.07
C THR A 68 2.01 15.30 8.89
N LYS A 69 1.12 15.29 9.87
CA LYS A 69 -0.11 14.50 9.81
C LYS A 69 -0.82 14.65 8.46
N ASP A 70 -1.30 13.53 7.93
CA ASP A 70 -2.01 13.38 6.65
C ASP A 70 -1.14 13.53 5.38
N ASP A 71 0.15 13.86 5.49
CA ASP A 71 1.10 13.74 4.38
C ASP A 71 1.30 12.26 3.99
N LEU A 72 1.70 12.00 2.76
CA LEU A 72 1.88 10.64 2.23
C LEU A 72 3.36 10.27 2.09
N VAL A 73 3.72 9.09 2.57
CA VAL A 73 4.97 8.41 2.25
C VAL A 73 4.67 7.22 1.34
N VAL A 74 5.34 7.16 0.21
CA VAL A 74 5.35 6.00 -0.69
C VAL A 74 6.71 5.34 -0.65
N MET A 75 6.77 4.04 -0.50
CA MET A 75 8.01 3.26 -0.53
C MET A 75 7.96 2.25 -1.69
N ILE A 76 8.83 2.41 -2.68
CA ILE A 76 9.00 1.51 -3.81
C ILE A 76 10.29 0.74 -3.60
N GLN A 77 10.18 -0.55 -3.25
CA GLN A 77 11.27 -1.33 -2.68
C GLN A 77 11.51 -2.61 -3.49
N SER A 78 12.60 -2.69 -4.21
CA SER A 78 13.05 -3.95 -4.84
C SER A 78 13.35 -5.01 -3.77
N MET A 79 14.04 -4.59 -2.71
CA MET A 79 14.16 -5.29 -1.43
C MET A 79 13.65 -4.37 -0.32
N SER A 80 13.41 -4.90 0.88
CA SER A 80 12.97 -4.05 1.99
C SER A 80 14.07 -3.05 2.37
N PHE A 81 13.74 -1.77 2.43
CA PHE A 81 14.63 -0.73 2.93
C PHE A 81 15.03 -1.01 4.38
N ARG A 82 16.32 -0.93 4.64
CA ARG A 82 16.86 -1.06 5.99
C ARG A 82 17.10 0.34 6.54
N VAL A 83 16.18 0.79 7.38
CA VAL A 83 16.30 2.04 8.14
C VAL A 83 16.64 1.74 9.61
N SER A 84 17.03 2.74 10.37
CA SER A 84 17.44 2.56 11.78
C SER A 84 16.29 2.05 12.66
N VAL A 85 15.06 2.37 12.29
CA VAL A 85 13.86 2.06 13.07
C VAL A 85 13.25 0.72 12.63
N TYR A 86 13.12 -0.21 13.57
CA TYR A 86 12.38 -1.45 13.31
C TYR A 86 10.90 -1.16 13.09
N ARG A 87 10.33 -1.67 11.98
CA ARG A 87 8.94 -1.42 11.57
C ARG A 87 8.65 0.09 11.37
N TRP A 88 9.48 0.75 10.60
CA TRP A 88 9.38 2.18 10.30
C TRP A 88 7.97 2.64 9.89
N ARG A 89 7.25 1.82 9.14
CA ARG A 89 5.84 2.09 8.80
C ARG A 89 4.98 2.40 10.03
N LEU A 90 5.17 1.67 11.15
CA LEU A 90 4.38 1.90 12.37
C LEU A 90 4.69 3.25 13.00
N GLU A 91 5.96 3.65 13.01
CA GLU A 91 6.35 5.00 13.45
C GLU A 91 5.69 6.08 12.59
N LEU A 92 5.69 5.90 11.27
CA LEU A 92 5.01 6.83 10.35
C LEU A 92 3.51 6.90 10.65
N PHE A 93 2.86 5.78 10.94
CA PHE A 93 1.44 5.75 11.35
C PHE A 93 1.20 6.45 12.68
N ASP A 94 2.06 6.24 13.68
CA ASP A 94 1.95 6.87 14.99
C ASP A 94 2.04 8.41 14.87
N ARG A 95 2.79 8.89 13.89
CA ARG A 95 2.86 10.32 13.52
C ARG A 95 1.65 10.81 12.70
N GLY A 96 0.71 9.93 12.38
CA GLY A 96 -0.48 10.26 11.60
C GLY A 96 -0.24 10.40 10.10
N LEU A 97 0.88 9.91 9.58
CA LEU A 97 1.17 9.89 8.15
C LEU A 97 0.36 8.80 7.44
N LYS A 98 0.09 9.02 6.15
CA LYS A 98 -0.40 7.98 5.24
C LYS A 98 0.81 7.25 4.65
N VAL A 99 0.72 5.95 4.48
CA VAL A 99 1.85 5.15 3.96
C VAL A 99 1.35 4.16 2.91
N VAL A 100 2.05 4.10 1.79
CA VAL A 100 1.91 3.07 0.75
C VAL A 100 3.24 2.35 0.61
N GLU A 101 3.22 1.03 0.67
CA GLU A 101 4.41 0.21 0.48
C GLU A 101 4.25 -0.73 -0.72
N HIS A 102 5.21 -0.67 -1.63
CA HIS A 102 5.46 -1.67 -2.66
C HIS A 102 6.73 -2.41 -2.28
N VAL A 103 6.59 -3.58 -1.65
CA VAL A 103 7.73 -4.30 -1.05
C VAL A 103 8.15 -5.50 -1.86
N ARG A 104 9.47 -5.82 -1.81
CA ARG A 104 10.02 -7.03 -2.41
C ARG A 104 9.68 -7.19 -3.90
N LEU A 105 9.74 -6.11 -4.64
CA LEU A 105 9.41 -6.11 -6.07
C LEU A 105 10.33 -7.04 -6.88
N SER A 106 11.55 -7.31 -6.38
CA SER A 106 12.48 -8.28 -6.96
C SER A 106 12.00 -9.74 -6.91
N HIS A 107 11.01 -10.06 -6.09
CA HIS A 107 10.45 -11.42 -6.04
C HIS A 107 9.44 -11.69 -7.16
N ASN A 108 9.01 -10.66 -7.88
CA ASN A 108 8.13 -10.81 -9.03
C ASN A 108 8.95 -11.09 -10.28
N ARG A 109 8.60 -12.14 -11.02
CA ARG A 109 9.20 -12.44 -12.33
C ARG A 109 8.68 -11.44 -13.36
N GLU A 110 9.40 -11.28 -14.46
CA GLU A 110 9.01 -10.34 -15.52
C GLU A 110 7.64 -10.65 -16.13
N ASP A 111 7.28 -11.92 -16.26
CA ASP A 111 5.99 -12.36 -16.78
C ASP A 111 4.84 -12.10 -15.80
N GLU A 112 5.13 -11.83 -14.52
CA GLU A 112 4.14 -11.50 -13.48
C GLU A 112 3.86 -9.98 -13.38
N ILE A 113 4.70 -9.14 -13.99
CA ILE A 113 4.56 -7.67 -13.94
C ILE A 113 3.14 -7.21 -14.36
N PRO A 114 2.54 -7.69 -15.46
CA PRO A 114 1.19 -7.28 -15.83
C PRO A 114 0.15 -7.63 -14.76
N THR A 115 0.29 -8.80 -14.11
CA THR A 115 -0.60 -9.22 -13.01
C THR A 115 -0.43 -8.31 -11.80
N TYR A 116 0.83 -7.99 -11.42
CA TYR A 116 1.10 -7.03 -10.35
C TYR A 116 0.44 -5.67 -10.62
N ILE A 117 0.66 -5.10 -11.79
CA ILE A 117 0.06 -3.80 -12.16
C ILE A 117 -1.47 -3.87 -12.16
N HIS A 118 -2.05 -4.98 -12.62
CA HIS A 118 -3.50 -5.17 -12.59
C HIS A 118 -4.04 -5.25 -11.16
N SER A 119 -3.33 -5.89 -10.24
CA SER A 119 -3.74 -6.02 -8.83
C SER A 119 -3.75 -4.69 -8.07
N LEU A 120 -3.09 -3.65 -8.59
CA LEU A 120 -3.13 -2.30 -8.03
C LEU A 120 -4.43 -1.55 -8.32
N LYS A 121 -5.39 -2.15 -9.06
CA LYS A 121 -6.65 -1.50 -9.38
C LYS A 121 -7.43 -1.22 -8.10
N TYR A 122 -7.72 0.07 -7.86
CA TYR A 122 -8.59 0.49 -6.78
C TYR A 122 -10.05 0.44 -7.22
N ASP A 123 -10.82 -0.47 -6.63
CA ASP A 123 -12.23 -0.70 -6.96
C ASP A 123 -13.07 -0.69 -5.67
N PHE A 124 -13.21 0.49 -5.08
CA PHE A 124 -13.92 0.66 -3.82
C PHE A 124 -15.41 0.33 -3.92
N GLU A 125 -16.04 0.65 -5.05
CA GLU A 125 -17.47 0.41 -5.28
C GLU A 125 -17.81 -1.08 -5.25
N PHE A 126 -16.90 -1.93 -5.69
CA PHE A 126 -17.05 -3.38 -5.60
C PHE A 126 -16.55 -3.92 -4.25
N THR A 127 -15.37 -3.49 -3.82
CA THR A 127 -14.67 -4.08 -2.68
C THR A 127 -15.36 -3.78 -1.35
N SER A 128 -15.81 -2.55 -1.11
CA SER A 128 -16.41 -2.14 0.15
C SER A 128 -17.73 -2.86 0.47
N PRO A 129 -18.74 -2.90 -0.42
CA PRO A 129 -19.97 -3.63 -0.13
C PRO A 129 -19.74 -5.15 -0.07
N THR A 130 -18.79 -5.69 -0.85
CA THR A 130 -18.44 -7.12 -0.79
C THR A 130 -17.81 -7.48 0.55
N ALA A 131 -16.85 -6.69 1.03
CA ALA A 131 -16.23 -6.88 2.34
C ALA A 131 -17.27 -6.77 3.47
N SER A 132 -18.19 -5.81 3.40
CA SER A 132 -19.26 -5.64 4.39
C SER A 132 -20.21 -6.84 4.43
N LYS A 133 -20.64 -7.35 3.27
CA LYS A 133 -21.46 -8.57 3.18
C LYS A 133 -20.74 -9.78 3.76
N LEU A 134 -19.47 -9.96 3.40
CA LEU A 134 -18.66 -11.06 3.91
C LEU A 134 -18.50 -10.98 5.44
N ALA A 135 -18.18 -9.79 5.97
CA ALA A 135 -18.08 -9.57 7.41
C ALA A 135 -19.38 -9.90 8.16
N ALA A 136 -20.55 -9.54 7.58
CA ALA A 136 -21.85 -9.87 8.16
C ALA A 136 -22.13 -11.38 8.18
N LEU A 137 -21.78 -12.08 7.10
CA LEU A 137 -21.90 -13.54 7.02
C LEU A 137 -20.99 -14.24 8.03
N LEU A 138 -19.71 -13.83 8.11
CA LEU A 138 -18.73 -14.41 9.02
C LEU A 138 -19.14 -14.24 10.49
N LYS A 139 -19.75 -13.11 10.85
CA LYS A 139 -20.20 -12.83 12.22
C LYS A 139 -21.27 -13.83 12.71
N THR A 140 -22.08 -14.36 11.81
CA THR A 140 -23.20 -15.28 12.14
C THR A 140 -22.88 -16.75 11.85
N SER A 141 -21.78 -17.01 11.16
CA SER A 141 -21.38 -18.37 10.76
C SER A 141 -20.66 -19.10 11.91
N GLU A 142 -20.99 -20.36 12.10
CA GLU A 142 -20.30 -21.29 13.01
C GLU A 142 -19.40 -22.28 12.26
N HIS A 143 -19.59 -22.39 10.95
CA HIS A 143 -18.78 -23.21 10.05
C HIS A 143 -18.50 -22.45 8.77
N ILE A 144 -17.22 -22.38 8.40
CA ILE A 144 -16.73 -21.72 7.19
C ILE A 144 -15.92 -22.74 6.40
N LYS A 145 -16.28 -22.95 5.15
CA LYS A 145 -15.53 -23.78 4.20
C LYS A 145 -15.00 -22.89 3.08
N ILE A 146 -13.71 -22.96 2.83
CA ILE A 146 -13.04 -22.28 1.72
C ILE A 146 -12.44 -23.34 0.80
N GLU A 147 -12.86 -23.33 -0.45
CA GLU A 147 -12.37 -24.23 -1.48
C GLU A 147 -11.69 -23.43 -2.59
N CYS A 148 -10.49 -23.86 -2.97
CA CYS A 148 -9.75 -23.27 -4.08
C CYS A 148 -9.86 -24.17 -5.31
N VAL A 149 -9.89 -23.57 -6.50
CA VAL A 149 -9.89 -24.31 -7.78
C VAL A 149 -8.69 -25.23 -7.95
N SER A 150 -7.60 -24.98 -7.23
CA SER A 150 -6.41 -25.84 -7.17
C SER A 150 -6.59 -27.10 -6.29
N GLY A 151 -7.76 -27.27 -5.65
CA GLY A 151 -8.07 -28.43 -4.81
C GLY A 151 -7.76 -28.25 -3.32
N SER A 152 -7.26 -27.08 -2.90
CA SER A 152 -7.07 -26.80 -1.47
C SER A 152 -8.41 -26.58 -0.78
N VAL A 153 -8.61 -27.16 0.41
CA VAL A 153 -9.81 -27.01 1.23
C VAL A 153 -9.40 -26.59 2.64
N LEU A 154 -10.03 -25.55 3.15
CA LEU A 154 -9.91 -25.11 4.54
C LEU A 154 -11.29 -25.12 5.19
N GLU A 155 -11.43 -25.82 6.31
CA GLU A 155 -12.66 -25.82 7.12
C GLU A 155 -12.38 -25.25 8.50
N ILE A 156 -13.23 -24.33 8.95
CA ILE A 156 -13.15 -23.68 10.25
C ILE A 156 -14.48 -23.93 10.97
N HIS A 157 -14.43 -24.63 12.09
CA HIS A 157 -15.58 -24.96 12.93
C HIS A 157 -15.56 -24.07 14.19
N SER A 158 -15.73 -22.78 14.01
CA SER A 158 -15.70 -21.79 15.10
C SER A 158 -16.42 -20.53 14.68
N LYS A 159 -16.99 -19.81 15.66
CA LYS A 159 -17.47 -18.46 15.46
C LYS A 159 -16.30 -17.50 15.27
N MET A 160 -16.45 -16.56 14.34
CA MET A 160 -15.51 -15.44 14.20
C MET A 160 -15.83 -14.36 15.22
N GLU A 161 -14.91 -14.11 16.14
CA GLU A 161 -15.09 -13.07 17.17
C GLU A 161 -14.96 -11.67 16.59
N LYS A 162 -14.04 -11.49 15.63
CA LYS A 162 -13.74 -10.19 15.01
C LYS A 162 -13.35 -10.37 13.55
N SER A 163 -13.87 -9.51 12.70
CA SER A 163 -13.39 -9.32 11.33
C SER A 163 -12.82 -7.92 11.14
N VAL A 164 -11.75 -7.80 10.37
CA VAL A 164 -11.17 -6.53 9.96
C VAL A 164 -11.16 -6.49 8.44
N SER A 165 -11.66 -5.41 7.86
CA SER A 165 -11.68 -5.23 6.42
C SER A 165 -10.67 -4.15 6.03
N ASN A 166 -9.84 -4.46 5.02
CA ASN A 166 -9.04 -3.46 4.32
C ASN A 166 -9.60 -3.30 2.90
N THR A 167 -10.27 -2.21 2.65
CA THR A 167 -10.88 -1.88 1.35
C THR A 167 -10.06 -0.87 0.57
N GLY A 168 -8.86 -0.54 1.05
CA GLY A 168 -8.01 0.48 0.45
C GLY A 168 -8.51 1.92 0.66
N ASN A 169 -9.56 2.15 1.46
CA ASN A 169 -10.06 3.48 1.75
C ASN A 169 -9.57 3.96 3.12
N ILE A 170 -8.84 5.08 3.14
CA ILE A 170 -8.20 5.63 4.35
C ILE A 170 -9.13 6.54 5.18
N GLU A 171 -10.44 6.48 5.02
CA GLU A 171 -11.40 7.34 5.75
C GLU A 171 -11.39 7.17 7.26
N THR A 172 -10.94 6.04 7.75
CA THR A 172 -10.94 5.70 9.17
C THR A 172 -9.54 5.78 9.78
N GLU A 173 -9.35 5.19 10.95
CA GLU A 173 -8.08 5.20 11.68
C GLU A 173 -6.91 4.51 10.97
N GLN A 174 -7.17 3.75 9.91
CA GLN A 174 -6.14 3.08 9.13
C GLN A 174 -5.41 4.07 8.22
N ARG A 175 -4.11 4.25 8.47
CA ARG A 175 -3.27 5.27 7.81
C ARG A 175 -2.46 4.74 6.63
N GLY A 176 -2.71 3.53 6.15
CA GLY A 176 -1.92 3.00 5.06
C GLY A 176 -2.53 1.86 4.31
N GLY A 177 -2.02 1.63 3.13
CA GLY A 177 -2.32 0.53 2.25
C GLY A 177 -1.06 -0.28 1.92
N TYR A 178 -1.24 -1.58 1.86
CA TYR A 178 -0.25 -2.52 1.37
C TYR A 178 -0.70 -2.96 -0.02
N PHE A 179 0.06 -2.63 -1.04
CA PHE A 179 -0.27 -2.94 -2.42
C PHE A 179 0.85 -3.78 -3.06
N PRO A 180 0.52 -4.86 -3.75
CA PRO A 180 -0.76 -5.58 -3.73
C PRO A 180 -0.99 -6.26 -2.38
N ILE A 181 -2.27 -6.47 -2.04
CA ILE A 181 -2.69 -7.17 -0.82
C ILE A 181 -2.71 -8.67 -1.09
#